data_d51e4b4a48ff5314b6e998ec7de82a50
#
_entry.id   d51e4b4a48ff5314b6e998ec7de82a50
#
_cell.length_a   1.000
_cell.length_b   1.000
_cell.length_c   1.000
_cell.angle_alpha   90.00
_cell.angle_beta   90.00
_cell.angle_gamma   90.00
#
_symmetry.space_group_name_H-M   'P 1'
#
loop_
_entity.id
_entity.type
_entity.pdbx_description
1 polymer ?
#
loop_
_entity_poly.entity_id
_entity_poly.type
_entity_poly.pdbx_seq_one_letter_code
_entity_poly.pdbx_strand_id
1 'polypeptide(L)'
;AFIILGLFRRDSPFITGVLLVLIYVLFAFEHSDGDYEGYLDMFAEITSGLDLIYEPLYVWSCMLAGNYGLDFDNMRMIISLFEVAILYYVTWRYTKNTAMVLALFFIFPATLDAELFRFLFGMMMSILGVSFLIAYRSKKNIALYLLCVSIGALYHTSCWLYLIYLLLLIEDCKKLRKIVTISLVVSIALVGTGLFFNLLQLLPIRDTVIDKYETGSYSNMAGLIFACIKQVIILFMAIIA
;
A
#
# COMPACT_ATOMS: atom_id res chain seq x y z
N ALA A 1 -1.24 -23.02 13.57
CA ALA A 1 -0.37 -24.15 13.19
C ALA A 1 0.39 -23.88 11.89
N PHE A 2 -0.29 -23.60 10.74
CA PHE A 2 0.38 -23.42 9.43
C PHE A 2 1.30 -22.21 9.35
N ILE A 3 1.00 -21.12 10.04
CA ILE A 3 1.86 -19.94 10.12
C ILE A 3 3.20 -20.31 10.78
N ILE A 4 3.14 -21.02 11.92
CA ILE A 4 4.34 -21.50 12.61
C ILE A 4 5.12 -22.48 11.73
N LEU A 5 4.43 -23.41 11.05
CA LEU A 5 5.08 -24.33 10.11
C LEU A 5 5.76 -23.60 8.95
N GLY A 6 5.20 -22.48 8.45
CA GLY A 6 5.81 -21.66 7.42
C GLY A 6 7.15 -21.06 7.83
N LEU A 7 7.31 -20.70 9.10
CA LEU A 7 8.59 -20.20 9.63
C LEU A 7 9.69 -21.25 9.62
N PHE A 8 9.34 -22.54 9.81
CA PHE A 8 10.29 -23.66 9.87
C PHE A 8 10.44 -24.41 8.54
N ARG A 9 9.34 -24.57 7.78
CA ARG A 9 9.31 -25.23 6.47
C ARG A 9 9.31 -24.18 5.37
N ARG A 10 10.40 -23.46 5.24
CA ARG A 10 10.56 -22.19 4.51
C ARG A 10 10.20 -22.25 3.02
N ASP A 11 10.40 -23.40 2.37
CA ASP A 11 10.26 -23.63 0.93
C ASP A 11 9.16 -24.64 0.56
N SER A 12 8.30 -25.01 1.51
CA SER A 12 7.25 -25.99 1.27
C SER A 12 6.12 -25.46 0.37
N PRO A 13 5.89 -26.02 -0.83
CA PRO A 13 4.81 -25.58 -1.72
C PRO A 13 3.42 -25.78 -1.11
N PHE A 14 3.23 -26.85 -0.35
CA PHE A 14 1.97 -27.12 0.35
C PHE A 14 1.65 -26.02 1.38
N ILE A 15 2.63 -25.67 2.23
CA ILE A 15 2.45 -24.63 3.25
C ILE A 15 2.26 -23.26 2.56
N THR A 16 3.00 -22.97 1.49
CA THR A 16 2.81 -21.79 0.67
C THR A 16 1.37 -21.68 0.19
N GLY A 17 0.82 -22.75 -0.39
CA GLY A 17 -0.56 -22.79 -0.87
C GLY A 17 -1.58 -22.53 0.25
N VAL A 18 -1.41 -23.17 1.41
CA VAL A 18 -2.29 -22.95 2.57
C VAL A 18 -2.22 -21.50 3.06
N LEU A 19 -1.02 -20.91 3.14
CA LEU A 19 -0.85 -19.52 3.57
C LEU A 19 -1.49 -18.54 2.57
N LEU A 20 -1.36 -18.79 1.26
CA LEU A 20 -2.03 -17.97 0.24
C LEU A 20 -3.55 -18.03 0.37
N VAL A 21 -4.12 -19.21 0.63
CA VAL A 21 -5.57 -19.34 0.88
C VAL A 21 -5.96 -18.59 2.15
N LEU A 22 -5.19 -18.68 3.23
CA LEU A 22 -5.48 -17.94 4.47
C LEU A 22 -5.40 -16.42 4.26
N ILE A 23 -4.40 -15.93 3.51
CA ILE A 23 -4.28 -14.50 3.16
C ILE A 23 -5.45 -14.07 2.28
N TYR A 24 -5.83 -14.89 1.30
CA TYR A 24 -7.00 -14.61 0.45
C TYR A 24 -8.28 -14.50 1.28
N VAL A 25 -8.54 -15.46 2.18
CA VAL A 25 -9.71 -15.42 3.05
C VAL A 25 -9.69 -14.17 3.93
N LEU A 26 -8.53 -13.80 4.46
CA LEU A 26 -8.39 -12.58 5.26
C LEU A 26 -8.73 -11.34 4.41
N PHE A 27 -8.16 -11.19 3.22
CA PHE A 27 -8.39 -10.03 2.36
C PHE A 27 -9.81 -9.94 1.82
N ALA A 28 -10.39 -11.09 1.44
CA ALA A 28 -11.71 -11.17 0.81
C ALA A 28 -12.87 -11.02 1.81
N PHE A 29 -12.69 -11.43 3.07
CA PHE A 29 -13.79 -11.57 4.04
C PHE A 29 -13.56 -10.81 5.35
N GLU A 30 -12.63 -9.85 5.39
CA GLU A 30 -12.47 -8.98 6.54
C GLU A 30 -13.61 -7.96 6.61
N HIS A 31 -14.46 -8.09 7.63
CA HIS A 31 -15.65 -7.26 7.84
C HIS A 31 -15.71 -6.65 9.24
N SER A 32 -14.65 -6.82 10.03
CA SER A 32 -14.67 -6.48 11.46
C SER A 32 -14.38 -5.01 11.76
N ASP A 33 -14.07 -4.21 10.75
CA ASP A 33 -13.60 -2.85 10.93
C ASP A 33 -14.61 -1.78 10.47
N GLY A 34 -14.54 -0.60 11.10
CA GLY A 34 -15.34 0.57 10.75
C GLY A 34 -15.13 1.08 9.32
N ASP A 35 -13.99 0.79 8.70
CA ASP A 35 -13.73 1.14 7.30
C ASP A 35 -14.57 0.29 6.32
N TYR A 36 -14.98 -0.92 6.70
CA TYR A 36 -15.83 -1.76 5.86
C TYR A 36 -17.19 -1.12 5.56
N GLU A 37 -17.87 -0.60 6.58
CA GLU A 37 -19.13 0.12 6.40
C GLU A 37 -18.95 1.34 5.48
N GLY A 38 -17.84 2.07 5.65
CA GLY A 38 -17.50 3.19 4.77
C GLY A 38 -17.30 2.77 3.31
N TYR A 39 -16.74 1.59 3.05
CA TYR A 39 -16.59 1.06 1.69
C TYR A 39 -17.93 0.61 1.09
N LEU A 40 -18.84 0.04 1.89
CA LEU A 40 -20.20 -0.30 1.46
C LEU A 40 -20.97 0.96 1.03
N ASP A 41 -20.92 2.01 1.85
CA ASP A 41 -21.56 3.29 1.55
C ASP A 41 -20.98 3.91 0.26
N MET A 42 -19.64 3.95 0.12
CA MET A 42 -18.99 4.43 -1.10
C MET A 42 -19.42 3.64 -2.33
N PHE A 43 -19.51 2.30 -2.23
CA PHE A 43 -19.93 1.45 -3.35
C PHE A 43 -21.39 1.74 -3.74
N ALA A 44 -22.29 1.86 -2.76
CA ALA A 44 -23.69 2.18 -2.98
C ALA A 44 -23.87 3.57 -3.63
N GLU A 45 -23.13 4.57 -3.14
CA GLU A 45 -23.13 5.93 -3.68
C GLU A 45 -22.64 5.94 -5.14
N ILE A 46 -21.51 5.29 -5.45
CA ILE A 46 -20.94 5.23 -6.80
C ILE A 46 -21.90 4.52 -7.75
N THR A 47 -22.46 3.38 -7.36
CA THR A 47 -23.35 2.58 -8.22
C THR A 47 -24.72 3.25 -8.43
N SER A 48 -25.14 4.14 -7.52
CA SER A 48 -26.34 4.97 -7.68
C SER A 48 -26.14 6.16 -8.61
N GLY A 49 -24.91 6.40 -9.09
CA GLY A 49 -24.59 7.49 -10.03
C GLY A 49 -24.43 8.87 -9.39
N LEU A 50 -24.17 8.94 -8.08
CA LEU A 50 -23.81 10.20 -7.43
C LEU A 50 -22.42 10.65 -7.89
N ASP A 51 -22.29 11.95 -8.19
CA ASP A 51 -20.99 12.57 -8.53
C ASP A 51 -20.11 12.64 -7.29
N LEU A 52 -19.14 11.73 -7.20
CA LEU A 52 -18.27 11.61 -6.06
C LEU A 52 -16.81 11.83 -6.44
N ILE A 53 -16.09 12.51 -5.56
CA ILE A 53 -14.66 12.78 -5.71
C ILE A 53 -13.87 11.61 -5.12
N TYR A 54 -13.93 10.46 -5.81
CA TYR A 54 -13.08 9.31 -5.49
C TYR A 54 -12.05 9.07 -6.59
N GLU A 55 -11.06 8.23 -6.33
CA GLU A 55 -10.04 7.89 -7.31
C GLU A 55 -10.67 7.16 -8.50
N PRO A 56 -10.30 7.57 -9.73
CA PRO A 56 -11.06 7.19 -10.93
C PRO A 56 -11.07 5.69 -11.22
N LEU A 57 -9.99 4.96 -10.90
CA LEU A 57 -9.94 3.52 -11.14
C LEU A 57 -10.79 2.76 -10.11
N TYR A 58 -10.87 3.25 -8.87
CA TYR A 58 -11.79 2.69 -7.88
C TYR A 58 -13.24 2.89 -8.29
N VAL A 59 -13.61 4.12 -8.69
CA VAL A 59 -14.96 4.43 -9.21
C VAL A 59 -15.28 3.53 -10.38
N TRP A 60 -14.39 3.40 -11.35
CA TRP A 60 -14.60 2.52 -12.50
C TRP A 60 -14.80 1.05 -12.09
N SER A 61 -14.06 0.55 -11.11
CA SER A 61 -14.21 -0.82 -10.57
C SER A 61 -15.58 -1.03 -9.94
N CYS A 62 -16.08 -0.08 -9.14
CA CYS A 62 -17.39 -0.13 -8.53
C CYS A 62 -18.50 -0.10 -9.57
N MET A 63 -18.41 0.82 -10.55
CA MET A 63 -19.37 0.90 -11.66
C MET A 63 -19.40 -0.38 -12.49
N LEU A 64 -18.21 -0.96 -12.77
CA LEU A 64 -18.12 -2.21 -13.49
C LEU A 64 -18.82 -3.35 -12.72
N ALA A 65 -18.52 -3.49 -11.43
CA ALA A 65 -19.14 -4.49 -10.57
C ALA A 65 -20.66 -4.31 -10.54
N GLY A 66 -21.16 -3.10 -10.29
CA GLY A 66 -22.59 -2.79 -10.27
C GLY A 66 -23.29 -3.11 -11.61
N ASN A 67 -22.65 -2.81 -12.74
CA ASN A 67 -23.19 -3.14 -14.07
C ASN A 67 -23.34 -4.65 -14.32
N TYR A 68 -22.52 -5.47 -13.66
CA TYR A 68 -22.64 -6.94 -13.69
C TYR A 68 -23.50 -7.51 -12.56
N GLY A 69 -24.14 -6.66 -11.76
CA GLY A 69 -24.97 -7.09 -10.63
C GLY A 69 -24.17 -7.69 -9.46
N LEU A 70 -22.87 -7.37 -9.38
CA LEU A 70 -22.02 -7.76 -8.27
C LEU A 70 -22.16 -6.72 -7.16
N ASP A 71 -22.20 -7.19 -5.91
CA ASP A 71 -22.08 -6.33 -4.73
C ASP A 71 -20.62 -6.01 -4.40
N PHE A 72 -20.41 -5.23 -3.34
CA PHE A 72 -19.06 -4.85 -2.87
C PHE A 72 -18.22 -6.07 -2.49
N ASP A 73 -18.82 -7.07 -1.82
CA ASP A 73 -18.10 -8.25 -1.35
C ASP A 73 -17.61 -9.09 -2.52
N ASN A 74 -18.43 -9.28 -3.54
CA ASN A 74 -18.04 -9.97 -4.78
C ASN A 74 -16.88 -9.23 -5.49
N MET A 75 -16.95 -7.90 -5.58
CA MET A 75 -15.86 -7.09 -6.13
C MET A 75 -14.59 -7.25 -5.30
N ARG A 76 -14.69 -7.17 -3.96
CA ARG A 76 -13.57 -7.35 -3.04
C ARG A 76 -12.93 -8.73 -3.21
N MET A 77 -13.71 -9.80 -3.29
CA MET A 77 -13.21 -11.16 -3.52
C MET A 77 -12.40 -11.27 -4.81
N ILE A 78 -12.87 -10.66 -5.90
CA ILE A 78 -12.15 -10.67 -7.18
C ILE A 78 -10.83 -9.89 -7.06
N ILE A 79 -10.85 -8.71 -6.48
CA ILE A 79 -9.65 -7.88 -6.32
C ILE A 79 -8.64 -8.55 -5.42
N SER A 80 -9.06 -9.14 -4.29
CA SER A 80 -8.21 -9.88 -3.38
C SER A 80 -7.50 -11.07 -4.04
N LEU A 81 -8.12 -11.70 -5.03
CA LEU A 81 -7.47 -12.75 -5.81
C LEU A 81 -6.27 -12.20 -6.60
N PHE A 82 -6.40 -11.01 -7.21
CA PHE A 82 -5.28 -10.36 -7.90
C PHE A 82 -4.19 -9.94 -6.92
N GLU A 83 -4.55 -9.42 -5.74
CA GLU A 83 -3.60 -9.02 -4.69
C GLU A 83 -2.75 -10.21 -4.24
N VAL A 84 -3.38 -11.34 -3.94
CA VAL A 84 -2.70 -12.58 -3.53
C VAL A 84 -1.85 -13.14 -4.67
N ALA A 85 -2.32 -13.06 -5.92
CA ALA A 85 -1.54 -13.48 -7.09
C ALA A 85 -0.26 -12.63 -7.26
N ILE A 86 -0.36 -11.31 -7.08
CA ILE A 86 0.80 -10.41 -7.11
C ILE A 86 1.76 -10.73 -5.96
N LEU A 87 1.24 -10.88 -4.73
CA LEU A 87 2.04 -11.23 -3.56
C LEU A 87 2.80 -12.54 -3.77
N TYR A 88 2.12 -13.58 -4.28
CA TYR A 88 2.76 -14.85 -4.61
C TYR A 88 3.83 -14.68 -5.69
N TYR A 89 3.50 -14.00 -6.80
CA TYR A 89 4.44 -13.78 -7.90
C TYR A 89 5.72 -13.10 -7.43
N VAL A 90 5.60 -12.04 -6.64
CA VAL A 90 6.75 -11.27 -6.15
C VAL A 90 7.57 -12.11 -5.16
N THR A 91 6.93 -12.77 -4.19
CA THR A 91 7.63 -13.58 -3.20
C THR A 91 8.34 -14.76 -3.86
N TRP A 92 7.66 -15.50 -4.73
CA TRP A 92 8.27 -16.63 -5.48
C TRP A 92 9.46 -16.20 -6.33
N ARG A 93 9.39 -15.00 -6.94
CA ARG A 93 10.45 -14.48 -7.80
C ARG A 93 11.73 -14.12 -7.03
N TYR A 94 11.62 -13.60 -5.82
CA TYR A 94 12.73 -13.00 -5.10
C TYR A 94 13.24 -13.84 -3.90
N THR A 95 12.54 -14.89 -3.52
CA THR A 95 12.99 -15.77 -2.44
C THR A 95 12.68 -17.23 -2.72
N LYS A 96 13.59 -18.11 -2.25
CA LYS A 96 13.31 -19.55 -2.17
C LYS A 96 12.50 -19.91 -0.91
N ASN A 97 12.39 -18.99 0.04
CA ASN A 97 11.73 -19.19 1.32
C ASN A 97 10.30 -18.60 1.31
N THR A 98 9.52 -18.87 0.26
CA THR A 98 8.19 -18.27 0.03
C THR A 98 7.25 -18.48 1.20
N ALA A 99 7.17 -19.71 1.73
CA ALA A 99 6.31 -20.01 2.88
C ALA A 99 6.68 -19.18 4.12
N MET A 100 7.97 -18.96 4.37
CA MET A 100 8.42 -18.14 5.50
C MET A 100 8.03 -16.67 5.31
N VAL A 101 8.21 -16.12 4.11
CA VAL A 101 7.85 -14.71 3.83
C VAL A 101 6.35 -14.50 3.96
N LEU A 102 5.52 -15.42 3.43
CA LEU A 102 4.07 -15.35 3.56
C LEU A 102 3.61 -15.52 5.02
N ALA A 103 4.27 -16.37 5.80
CA ALA A 103 3.97 -16.53 7.22
C ALA A 103 4.29 -15.25 8.02
N LEU A 104 5.43 -14.61 7.75
CA LEU A 104 5.78 -13.32 8.37
C LEU A 104 4.82 -12.22 7.94
N PHE A 105 4.45 -12.17 6.66
CA PHE A 105 3.48 -11.22 6.14
C PHE A 105 2.10 -11.42 6.79
N PHE A 106 1.65 -12.66 6.97
CA PHE A 106 0.39 -12.98 7.64
C PHE A 106 0.39 -12.54 9.12
N ILE A 107 1.51 -12.72 9.83
CA ILE A 107 1.65 -12.25 11.24
C ILE A 107 1.55 -10.73 11.30
N PHE A 108 2.23 -10.06 10.38
CA PHE A 108 2.28 -8.61 10.23
C PHE A 108 2.90 -8.28 8.85
N PRO A 109 2.27 -7.45 8.01
CA PRO A 109 1.14 -6.54 8.29
C PRO A 109 -0.23 -6.98 7.76
N ALA A 110 -0.40 -8.23 7.28
CA ALA A 110 -1.59 -8.65 6.51
C ALA A 110 -2.94 -8.29 7.15
N THR A 111 -3.05 -8.37 8.49
CA THR A 111 -4.29 -7.99 9.19
C THR A 111 -4.61 -6.50 9.07
N LEU A 112 -3.60 -5.64 9.21
CA LEU A 112 -3.77 -4.19 9.05
C LEU A 112 -4.03 -3.80 7.59
N ASP A 113 -3.38 -4.49 6.67
CA ASP A 113 -3.54 -4.25 5.23
C ASP A 113 -4.94 -4.68 4.75
N ALA A 114 -5.52 -5.73 5.34
CA ALA A 114 -6.86 -6.21 5.01
C ALA A 114 -7.96 -5.19 5.32
N GLU A 115 -7.77 -4.36 6.35
CA GLU A 115 -8.67 -3.27 6.72
C GLU A 115 -8.65 -2.13 5.68
N LEU A 116 -7.52 -1.91 5.02
CA LEU A 116 -7.27 -0.82 4.10
C LEU A 116 -7.43 -1.25 2.63
N PHE A 117 -8.57 -1.83 2.26
CA PHE A 117 -8.83 -2.45 0.96
C PHE A 117 -8.29 -1.66 -0.26
N ARG A 118 -8.62 -0.37 -0.37
CA ARG A 118 -8.19 0.45 -1.51
C ARG A 118 -6.68 0.68 -1.53
N PHE A 119 -6.12 0.91 -0.34
CA PHE A 119 -4.67 1.10 -0.19
C PHE A 119 -3.92 -0.20 -0.46
N LEU A 120 -4.45 -1.34 -0.01
CA LEU A 120 -3.86 -2.67 -0.22
C LEU A 120 -3.66 -2.96 -1.70
N PHE A 121 -4.70 -2.76 -2.53
CA PHE A 121 -4.57 -2.93 -3.97
C PHE A 121 -3.49 -2.04 -4.57
N GLY A 122 -3.48 -0.76 -4.21
CA GLY A 122 -2.48 0.20 -4.66
C GLY A 122 -1.06 -0.17 -4.22
N MET A 123 -0.91 -0.66 -2.98
CA MET A 123 0.35 -1.17 -2.45
C MET A 123 0.82 -2.41 -3.23
N MET A 124 -0.05 -3.38 -3.50
CA MET A 124 0.30 -4.58 -4.27
C MET A 124 0.74 -4.23 -5.70
N MET A 125 0.05 -3.30 -6.37
CA MET A 125 0.49 -2.78 -7.66
C MET A 125 1.87 -2.12 -7.57
N SER A 126 2.13 -1.35 -6.53
CA SER A 126 3.42 -0.69 -6.32
C SER A 126 4.54 -1.70 -6.05
N ILE A 127 4.29 -2.74 -5.27
CA ILE A 127 5.22 -3.87 -5.03
C ILE A 127 5.54 -4.59 -6.34
N LEU A 128 4.53 -4.84 -7.17
CA LEU A 128 4.72 -5.40 -8.52
C LEU A 128 5.62 -4.49 -9.37
N GLY A 129 5.36 -3.19 -9.35
CA GLY A 129 6.18 -2.20 -10.04
C GLY A 129 7.64 -2.21 -9.57
N VAL A 130 7.88 -2.19 -8.26
CA VAL A 130 9.22 -2.29 -7.68
C VAL A 130 9.93 -3.57 -8.11
N SER A 131 9.20 -4.68 -8.26
CA SER A 131 9.77 -5.93 -8.74
C SER A 131 10.36 -5.81 -10.16
N PHE A 132 9.74 -5.03 -11.04
CA PHE A 132 10.30 -4.73 -12.36
C PHE A 132 11.52 -3.82 -12.27
N LEU A 133 11.47 -2.81 -11.41
CA LEU A 133 12.55 -1.84 -11.23
C LEU A 133 13.85 -2.51 -10.74
N ILE A 134 13.72 -3.47 -9.81
CA ILE A 134 14.86 -4.21 -9.24
C ILE A 134 15.41 -5.24 -10.23
N ALA A 135 14.55 -5.87 -11.05
CA ALA A 135 14.96 -6.94 -11.95
C ALA A 135 16.02 -6.49 -12.97
N TYR A 136 15.77 -5.38 -13.65
CA TYR A 136 16.70 -4.77 -14.61
C TYR A 136 16.45 -3.26 -14.70
N ARG A 137 17.52 -2.46 -14.67
CA ARG A 137 17.47 -1.00 -14.82
C ARG A 137 17.31 -0.58 -16.28
N SER A 138 16.29 -1.07 -16.96
CA SER A 138 15.97 -0.71 -18.33
C SER A 138 14.87 0.34 -18.42
N LYS A 139 14.84 1.13 -19.50
CA LYS A 139 13.75 2.09 -19.74
C LYS A 139 12.38 1.42 -19.73
N LYS A 140 12.27 0.19 -20.24
CA LYS A 140 11.04 -0.60 -20.23
C LYS A 140 10.59 -0.91 -18.81
N ASN A 141 11.51 -1.36 -17.95
CA ASN A 141 11.16 -1.71 -16.56
C ASN A 141 10.82 -0.47 -15.72
N ILE A 142 11.48 0.66 -15.99
CA ILE A 142 11.10 1.94 -15.37
C ILE A 142 9.69 2.34 -15.81
N ALA A 143 9.36 2.22 -17.09
CA ALA A 143 8.02 2.49 -17.59
C ALA A 143 6.96 1.56 -16.97
N LEU A 144 7.26 0.25 -16.85
CA LEU A 144 6.37 -0.70 -16.17
C LEU A 144 6.18 -0.37 -14.68
N TYR A 145 7.25 0.02 -14.00
CA TYR A 145 7.16 0.49 -12.62
C TYR A 145 6.25 1.72 -12.50
N LEU A 146 6.48 2.74 -13.34
CA LEU A 146 5.65 3.94 -13.33
C LEU A 146 4.19 3.62 -13.66
N LEU A 147 3.92 2.73 -14.61
CA LEU A 147 2.58 2.26 -14.92
C LEU A 147 1.91 1.59 -13.71
N CYS A 148 2.60 0.68 -13.03
CA CYS A 148 2.07 0.01 -11.85
C CYS A 148 1.78 1.00 -10.71
N VAL A 149 2.70 1.93 -10.42
CA VAL A 149 2.48 2.96 -9.40
C VAL A 149 1.32 3.87 -9.78
N SER A 150 1.20 4.26 -11.06
CA SER A 150 0.07 5.07 -11.54
C SER A 150 -1.26 4.33 -11.39
N ILE A 151 -1.33 3.04 -11.73
CA ILE A 151 -2.55 2.21 -11.50
C ILE A 151 -2.88 2.19 -10.00
N GLY A 152 -1.88 1.96 -9.14
CA GLY A 152 -2.06 1.99 -7.70
C GLY A 152 -2.59 3.35 -7.21
N ALA A 153 -2.03 4.45 -7.71
CA ALA A 153 -2.41 5.79 -7.33
C ALA A 153 -3.81 6.21 -7.86
N LEU A 154 -4.23 5.68 -9.00
CA LEU A 154 -5.59 5.84 -9.52
C LEU A 154 -6.62 5.01 -8.71
N TYR A 155 -6.16 4.08 -7.89
CA TYR A 155 -6.99 3.32 -6.96
C TYR A 155 -6.97 3.90 -5.54
N HIS A 156 -5.81 4.44 -5.12
CA HIS A 156 -5.64 5.14 -3.85
C HIS A 156 -4.49 6.17 -3.95
N THR A 157 -4.83 7.45 -3.84
CA THR A 157 -3.92 8.58 -4.10
C THR A 157 -2.60 8.52 -3.33
N SER A 158 -2.58 8.01 -2.08
CA SER A 158 -1.33 7.91 -1.32
C SER A 158 -0.27 7.00 -1.96
N CYS A 159 -0.65 6.15 -2.94
CA CYS A 159 0.30 5.31 -3.66
C CYS A 159 1.30 6.12 -4.53
N TRP A 160 1.06 7.42 -4.79
CA TRP A 160 2.09 8.29 -5.38
C TRP A 160 3.37 8.36 -4.53
N LEU A 161 3.28 8.13 -3.22
CA LEU A 161 4.45 8.08 -2.34
C LEU A 161 5.43 6.98 -2.75
N TYR A 162 4.97 5.93 -3.40
CA TYR A 162 5.84 4.85 -3.87
C TYR A 162 6.79 5.29 -5.00
N LEU A 163 6.57 6.46 -5.64
CA LEU A 163 7.56 7.05 -6.55
C LEU A 163 8.94 7.25 -5.89
N ILE A 164 9.01 7.26 -4.57
CA ILE A 164 10.28 7.32 -3.81
C ILE A 164 11.23 6.17 -4.22
N TYR A 165 10.72 5.02 -4.66
CA TYR A 165 11.57 3.91 -5.09
C TYR A 165 12.36 4.19 -6.37
N LEU A 166 12.07 5.28 -7.10
CA LEU A 166 12.98 5.76 -8.17
C LEU A 166 14.37 6.12 -7.64
N LEU A 167 14.49 6.40 -6.35
CA LEU A 167 15.80 6.59 -5.71
C LEU A 167 16.70 5.35 -5.80
N LEU A 168 16.14 4.16 -5.98
CA LEU A 168 16.91 2.92 -6.23
C LEU A 168 17.72 2.96 -7.53
N LEU A 169 17.40 3.89 -8.46
CA LEU A 169 18.17 4.10 -9.69
C LEU A 169 19.48 4.86 -9.45
N ILE A 170 19.63 5.47 -8.28
CA ILE A 170 20.84 6.23 -7.92
C ILE A 170 21.90 5.26 -7.42
N GLU A 171 22.96 5.05 -8.21
CA GLU A 171 24.06 4.13 -7.86
C GLU A 171 25.05 4.74 -6.87
N ASP A 172 25.20 6.07 -6.87
CA ASP A 172 26.09 6.77 -5.95
C ASP A 172 25.46 6.87 -4.55
N CYS A 173 25.94 6.02 -3.64
CA CYS A 173 25.51 6.00 -2.24
C CYS A 173 25.71 7.35 -1.53
N LYS A 174 26.74 8.14 -1.89
CA LYS A 174 26.96 9.48 -1.29
C LYS A 174 25.87 10.45 -1.75
N LYS A 175 25.54 10.41 -3.05
CA LYS A 175 24.45 11.21 -3.62
C LYS A 175 23.11 10.81 -3.03
N LEU A 176 22.82 9.51 -2.96
CA LEU A 176 21.59 8.99 -2.35
C LEU A 176 21.46 9.44 -0.90
N ARG A 177 22.50 9.25 -0.08
CA ARG A 177 22.51 9.68 1.32
C ARG A 177 22.24 11.19 1.45
N LYS A 178 22.90 12.01 0.62
CA LYS A 178 22.66 13.47 0.61
C LYS A 178 21.20 13.82 0.31
N ILE A 179 20.60 13.19 -0.73
CA ILE A 179 19.19 13.44 -1.10
C ILE A 179 18.28 13.05 0.07
N VAL A 180 18.46 11.85 0.62
CA VAL A 180 17.63 11.35 1.73
C VAL A 180 17.76 12.26 2.96
N THR A 181 18.98 12.67 3.32
CA THR A 181 19.22 13.58 4.47
C THR A 181 18.53 14.92 4.24
N ILE A 182 18.68 15.52 3.04
CA ILE A 182 18.04 16.81 2.71
C ILE A 182 16.50 16.65 2.77
N SER A 183 15.95 15.60 2.16
CA SER A 183 14.51 15.35 2.18
C SER A 183 13.98 15.19 3.61
N LEU A 184 14.70 14.48 4.46
CA LEU A 184 14.33 14.31 5.87
C LEU A 184 14.33 15.66 6.62
N VAL A 185 15.38 16.45 6.46
CA VAL A 185 15.48 17.78 7.11
C VAL A 185 14.36 18.70 6.65
N VAL A 186 14.10 18.72 5.32
CA VAL A 186 13.00 19.52 4.74
C VAL A 186 11.63 19.03 5.28
N SER A 187 11.40 17.72 5.35
CA SER A 187 10.15 17.19 5.89
C SER A 187 9.94 17.55 7.36
N ILE A 188 10.98 17.44 8.19
CA ILE A 188 10.93 17.83 9.60
C ILE A 188 10.63 19.34 9.72
N ALA A 189 11.29 20.17 8.90
CA ALA A 189 11.08 21.62 8.91
C ALA A 189 9.66 22.00 8.48
N LEU A 190 9.13 21.36 7.42
CA LEU A 190 7.76 21.60 6.93
C LEU A 190 6.72 21.24 8.00
N VAL A 191 6.90 20.11 8.65
CA VAL A 191 5.98 19.68 9.71
C VAL A 191 6.12 20.56 10.96
N GLY A 192 7.36 20.80 11.41
CA GLY A 192 7.61 21.60 12.61
C GLY A 192 7.21 23.07 12.51
N THR A 193 7.14 23.63 11.30
CA THR A 193 6.66 25.00 11.03
C THR A 193 5.17 25.08 10.73
N GLY A 194 4.46 23.95 10.62
CA GLY A 194 3.06 23.92 10.17
C GLY A 194 2.86 24.19 8.68
N LEU A 195 3.93 24.53 7.93
CA LEU A 195 3.85 24.80 6.48
C LEU A 195 3.33 23.58 5.70
N PHE A 196 3.53 22.39 6.23
CA PHE A 196 3.00 21.16 5.62
C PHE A 196 1.47 21.21 5.47
N PHE A 197 0.75 21.62 6.52
CA PHE A 197 -0.71 21.74 6.47
C PHE A 197 -1.17 22.83 5.50
N ASN A 198 -0.48 23.96 5.45
CA ASN A 198 -0.77 25.02 4.48
C ASN A 198 -0.56 24.54 3.02
N LEU A 199 0.44 23.68 2.79
CA LEU A 199 0.65 23.08 1.47
C LEU A 199 -0.41 22.02 1.13
N LEU A 200 -0.91 21.27 2.11
CA LEU A 200 -2.01 20.32 1.91
C LEU A 200 -3.30 21.04 1.49
N GLN A 201 -3.58 22.22 2.03
CA GLN A 201 -4.75 23.03 1.65
C GLN A 201 -4.69 23.54 0.20
N LEU A 202 -3.49 23.62 -0.41
CA LEU A 202 -3.34 23.99 -1.83
C LEU A 202 -3.62 22.80 -2.78
N LEU A 203 -3.66 21.59 -2.26
CA LEU A 203 -4.00 20.41 -3.05
C LEU A 203 -5.52 20.22 -3.08
N PRO A 204 -6.10 19.68 -4.15
CA PRO A 204 -7.52 19.37 -4.22
C PRO A 204 -7.84 18.14 -3.35
N ILE A 205 -7.59 18.26 -2.05
CA ILE A 205 -7.86 17.25 -1.03
C ILE A 205 -9.16 17.66 -0.34
N ARG A 206 -10.03 16.70 -0.07
CA ARG A 206 -11.30 16.95 0.64
C ARG A 206 -11.04 17.60 2.00
N ASP A 207 -11.79 18.65 2.33
CA ASP A 207 -11.70 19.35 3.62
C ASP A 207 -11.88 18.35 4.79
N THR A 208 -12.75 17.34 4.63
CA THR A 208 -12.95 16.27 5.62
C THR A 208 -11.68 15.45 5.90
N VAL A 209 -10.76 15.33 4.94
CA VAL A 209 -9.48 14.65 5.15
C VAL A 209 -8.54 15.56 5.94
N ILE A 210 -8.52 16.85 5.61
CA ILE A 210 -7.72 17.85 6.32
C ILE A 210 -8.20 17.95 7.77
N ASP A 211 -9.52 18.04 8.00
CA ASP A 211 -10.13 18.06 9.32
C ASP A 211 -9.77 16.82 10.16
N LYS A 212 -9.78 15.63 9.55
CA LYS A 212 -9.36 14.39 10.24
C LYS A 212 -7.89 14.45 10.70
N TYR A 213 -7.02 15.10 9.93
CA TYR A 213 -5.62 15.26 10.30
C TYR A 213 -5.40 16.43 11.28
N GLU A 214 -6.22 17.47 11.25
CA GLU A 214 -6.14 18.60 12.19
C GLU A 214 -6.78 18.27 13.55
N THR A 215 -7.88 17.54 13.57
CA THR A 215 -8.66 17.25 14.82
C THR A 215 -8.48 15.85 15.35
N GLY A 216 -7.96 14.92 14.54
CA GLY A 216 -7.79 13.51 14.88
C GLY A 216 -6.63 13.26 15.86
N SER A 217 -6.59 12.07 16.42
CA SER A 217 -5.50 11.60 17.31
C SER A 217 -4.10 11.65 16.69
N TYR A 218 -4.02 11.77 15.37
CA TYR A 218 -2.76 11.92 14.60
C TYR A 218 -2.20 13.35 14.64
N SER A 219 -3.01 14.36 15.00
CA SER A 219 -2.55 15.74 15.20
C SER A 219 -1.77 15.91 16.50
N ASN A 220 -1.77 14.88 17.35
CA ASN A 220 -0.98 14.90 18.56
C ASN A 220 0.51 14.86 18.22
N MET A 221 1.26 15.87 18.64
CA MET A 221 2.71 16.00 18.47
C MET A 221 3.45 14.70 18.80
N ALA A 222 2.98 13.94 19.78
CA ALA A 222 3.55 12.65 20.18
C ALA A 222 3.40 11.58 19.08
N GLY A 223 2.25 11.50 18.40
CA GLY A 223 2.01 10.56 17.30
C GLY A 223 2.90 10.88 16.09
N LEU A 224 3.04 12.16 15.77
CA LEU A 224 3.93 12.62 14.70
C LEU A 224 5.40 12.31 15.00
N ILE A 225 5.87 12.60 16.22
CA ILE A 225 7.22 12.29 16.67
C ILE A 225 7.46 10.77 16.60
N PHE A 226 6.51 9.95 17.04
CA PHE A 226 6.62 8.51 16.99
C PHE A 226 6.72 7.98 15.55
N ALA A 227 5.92 8.51 14.63
CA ALA A 227 5.99 8.18 13.21
C ALA A 227 7.34 8.58 12.61
N CYS A 228 7.85 9.77 12.91
CA CYS A 228 9.17 10.23 12.48
C CYS A 228 10.31 9.35 13.04
N ILE A 229 10.26 9.00 14.33
CA ILE A 229 11.26 8.12 14.96
C ILE A 229 11.26 6.75 14.28
N LYS A 230 10.09 6.16 14.03
CA LYS A 230 9.94 4.88 13.34
C LYS A 230 10.58 4.93 11.95
N GLN A 231 10.33 5.98 11.17
CA GLN A 231 10.92 6.16 9.83
C GLN A 231 12.45 6.33 9.90
N VAL A 232 12.94 7.10 10.87
CA VAL A 232 14.39 7.28 11.10
C VAL A 232 15.06 5.96 11.45
N ILE A 233 14.44 5.13 12.30
CA ILE A 233 14.97 3.80 12.66
C ILE A 233 15.04 2.90 11.42
N ILE A 234 13.97 2.85 10.61
CA ILE A 234 13.94 2.05 9.38
C ILE A 234 15.03 2.50 8.41
N LEU A 235 15.17 3.82 8.23
CA LEU A 235 16.21 4.40 7.37
C LEU A 235 17.61 4.09 7.88
N PHE A 236 17.84 4.19 9.20
CA PHE A 236 19.11 3.87 9.84
C PHE A 236 19.48 2.39 9.66
N MET A 237 18.52 1.49 9.84
CA MET A 237 18.71 0.06 9.58
C MET A 237 19.07 -0.21 8.12
N ALA A 238 18.42 0.46 7.17
CA ALA A 238 18.70 0.34 5.74
C ALA A 238 20.07 0.92 5.32
N ILE A 239 20.65 1.84 6.11
CA ILE A 239 21.98 2.42 5.84
C ILE A 239 23.11 1.52 6.39
N ILE A 240 22.83 0.76 7.47
CA ILE A 240 23.84 -0.12 8.10
C ILE A 240 23.87 -1.49 7.41
N ALA A 241 22.75 -1.97 6.84
CA ALA A 241 22.68 -3.22 6.09
C ALA A 241 23.36 -3.11 4.72
#